data_8c71c9cd27661397e2859507a33ac1f0
#
_entry.id   8c71c9cd27661397e2859507a33ac1f0
#
_cell.length_a   1.000
_cell.length_b   1.000
_cell.length_c   1.000
_cell.angle_alpha   90.00
_cell.angle_beta   90.00
_cell.angle_gamma   90.00
#
_symmetry.space_group_name_H-M   'P 1'
#
loop_
_entity.id
_entity.type
_entity.pdbx_description
1 polymer ?
#
loop_
_entity_poly.entity_id
_entity_poly.type
_entity_poly.pdbx_seq_one_letter_code
_entity_poly.pdbx_strand_id
1 'polypeptide(L)'
;MDAPQAGSLPGILFDHARRARIGLPEAVFCEGKTREALLSLLRRFPRGSGEAILFTRLAPEIFAGLPEDVRQGYDYDPVSRTAFGDRMPERAGASVAVVSAGAADAPVAREAARTLHYLGIPHTLFEDCGVAGLWRLTERLPEINAHRAVIAVAGLEGALASVLGGLTPLPVFAVPTSVGYGVARDGAAALTGMLASCAPGVAVLNIDNGYGAACAAARVVNLA
;
A
#
# COMPACT_ATOMS: atom_id res chain seq x y z
N MET A 1 -20.97 26.74 12.52
CA MET A 1 -19.80 26.34 13.31
C MET A 1 -20.25 25.16 14.16
N ASP A 2 -20.00 23.95 13.66
CA ASP A 2 -20.37 22.75 14.40
C ASP A 2 -19.45 22.58 15.60
N ALA A 3 -20.05 22.26 16.76
CA ALA A 3 -19.34 22.03 18.01
C ALA A 3 -18.28 20.90 17.84
N PRO A 4 -17.13 20.94 18.54
CA PRO A 4 -16.16 19.87 18.49
C PRO A 4 -16.81 18.57 18.95
N GLN A 5 -16.88 17.58 18.06
CA GLN A 5 -17.39 16.26 18.38
C GLN A 5 -16.59 15.68 19.56
N ALA A 6 -17.31 15.14 20.54
CA ALA A 6 -16.73 14.51 21.73
C ALA A 6 -15.69 13.44 21.31
N GLY A 7 -14.42 13.67 21.67
CA GLY A 7 -13.31 12.77 21.39
C GLY A 7 -12.24 13.32 20.43
N SER A 8 -12.20 14.64 20.14
CA SER A 8 -11.10 15.22 19.38
C SER A 8 -9.80 15.12 20.18
N LEU A 9 -8.81 14.39 19.63
CA LEU A 9 -7.45 14.43 20.14
C LEU A 9 -6.85 15.82 19.84
N PRO A 10 -6.16 16.47 20.79
CA PRO A 10 -5.53 17.75 20.53
C PRO A 10 -4.64 17.66 19.28
N GLY A 11 -4.93 18.49 18.27
CA GLY A 11 -4.15 18.55 17.04
C GLY A 11 -4.46 17.48 15.98
N ILE A 12 -5.44 16.59 16.19
CA ILE A 12 -5.84 15.56 15.21
C ILE A 12 -7.30 15.74 14.85
N LEU A 13 -7.54 16.14 13.59
CA LEU A 13 -8.87 16.21 13.00
C LEU A 13 -9.08 15.00 12.08
N PHE A 14 -10.07 14.17 12.39
CA PHE A 14 -10.41 13.01 11.58
C PHE A 14 -11.43 13.38 10.51
N ASP A 15 -11.16 12.99 9.25
CA ASP A 15 -12.06 13.25 8.12
C ASP A 15 -13.04 12.08 7.92
N HIS A 16 -14.06 11.99 8.76
CA HIS A 16 -15.10 10.95 8.68
C HIS A 16 -15.86 10.97 7.35
N ALA A 17 -15.94 12.12 6.67
CA ALA A 17 -16.61 12.26 5.38
C ALA A 17 -15.72 11.87 4.18
N ARG A 18 -14.46 11.51 4.40
CA ARG A 18 -13.51 11.22 3.32
C ARG A 18 -13.99 10.13 2.39
N ARG A 19 -14.51 9.03 2.94
CA ARG A 19 -15.01 7.92 2.13
C ARG A 19 -16.15 8.34 1.21
N ALA A 20 -17.10 9.13 1.70
CA ALA A 20 -18.22 9.60 0.89
C ALA A 20 -17.75 10.56 -0.22
N ARG A 21 -16.70 11.37 0.04
CA ARG A 21 -16.20 12.38 -0.88
C ARG A 21 -15.25 11.79 -1.95
N ILE A 22 -14.36 10.86 -1.59
CA ILE A 22 -13.32 10.37 -2.48
C ILE A 22 -13.31 8.85 -2.69
N GLY A 23 -14.27 8.12 -2.11
CA GLY A 23 -14.39 6.67 -2.24
C GLY A 23 -13.42 5.84 -1.40
N LEU A 24 -12.49 6.49 -0.69
CA LEU A 24 -11.46 5.87 0.15
C LEU A 24 -11.61 6.32 1.59
N PRO A 25 -11.58 5.41 2.59
CA PRO A 25 -11.63 5.77 3.99
C PRO A 25 -10.34 6.48 4.44
N GLU A 26 -10.37 7.03 5.66
CA GLU A 26 -9.20 7.68 6.26
C GLU A 26 -8.10 6.66 6.59
N ALA A 27 -6.85 7.12 6.55
CA ALA A 27 -5.70 6.35 6.99
C ALA A 27 -4.78 7.21 7.86
N VAL A 28 -4.15 6.57 8.84
CA VAL A 28 -3.20 7.20 9.75
C VAL A 28 -1.78 6.90 9.30
N PHE A 29 -1.04 7.91 8.89
CA PHE A 29 0.40 7.84 8.71
C PHE A 29 1.09 7.90 10.08
N CYS A 30 1.65 6.80 10.55
CA CYS A 30 2.14 6.67 11.93
C CYS A 30 3.53 7.27 12.15
N GLU A 31 4.35 7.28 11.11
CA GLU A 31 5.72 7.80 11.19
C GLU A 31 5.72 9.27 11.63
N GLY A 32 6.60 9.62 12.58
CA GLY A 32 6.68 10.97 13.16
C GLY A 32 5.62 11.31 14.21
N LYS A 33 4.63 10.43 14.46
CA LYS A 33 3.68 10.63 15.57
C LYS A 33 4.25 10.11 16.90
N THR A 34 3.87 10.78 17.99
CA THR A 34 4.26 10.32 19.32
C THR A 34 3.52 9.05 19.70
N ARG A 35 4.12 8.27 20.62
CA ARG A 35 3.50 7.03 21.13
C ARG A 35 2.13 7.28 21.75
N GLU A 36 1.99 8.37 22.49
CA GLU A 36 0.74 8.76 23.17
C GLU A 36 -0.36 9.06 22.14
N ALA A 37 -0.04 9.78 21.05
CA ALA A 37 -0.96 10.08 19.96
C ALA A 37 -1.40 8.79 19.26
N LEU A 38 -0.46 7.88 18.95
CA LEU A 38 -0.75 6.59 18.33
C LEU A 38 -1.61 5.70 19.25
N LEU A 39 -1.28 5.60 20.54
CA LEU A 39 -2.08 4.84 21.50
C LEU A 39 -3.50 5.36 21.58
N SER A 40 -3.67 6.66 21.61
CA SER A 40 -5.00 7.30 21.66
C SER A 40 -5.82 7.02 20.40
N LEU A 41 -5.20 7.08 19.21
CA LEU A 41 -5.84 6.74 17.93
C LEU A 41 -6.22 5.26 17.86
N LEU A 42 -5.30 4.37 18.26
CA LEU A 42 -5.54 2.92 18.25
C LEU A 42 -6.65 2.51 19.25
N ARG A 43 -6.77 3.16 20.41
CA ARG A 43 -7.90 2.91 21.32
C ARG A 43 -9.24 3.32 20.76
N ARG A 44 -9.27 4.26 19.80
CA ARG A 44 -10.51 4.77 19.21
C ARG A 44 -11.07 3.85 18.13
N PHE A 45 -10.21 3.15 17.37
CA PHE A 45 -10.61 2.41 16.16
C PHE A 45 -10.25 0.91 16.20
N PRO A 46 -10.53 0.18 17.31
CA PRO A 46 -10.29 -1.25 17.36
C PRO A 46 -11.28 -2.02 16.50
N ARG A 47 -11.08 -3.31 16.37
CA ARG A 47 -12.04 -4.21 15.72
C ARG A 47 -13.40 -4.10 16.39
N GLY A 48 -14.45 -3.96 15.59
CA GLY A 48 -15.82 -3.75 16.04
C GLY A 48 -16.18 -2.30 16.36
N SER A 49 -15.28 -1.34 16.06
CA SER A 49 -15.59 0.09 16.21
C SER A 49 -16.62 0.60 15.19
N GLY A 50 -16.83 -0.13 14.09
CA GLY A 50 -17.68 0.26 12.98
C GLY A 50 -17.00 1.22 11.99
N GLU A 51 -15.77 1.66 12.28
CA GLU A 51 -14.97 2.52 11.39
C GLU A 51 -13.73 1.78 10.91
N ALA A 52 -13.59 1.63 9.59
CA ALA A 52 -12.40 1.08 8.97
C ALA A 52 -11.31 2.15 8.86
N ILE A 53 -10.23 1.99 9.61
CA ILE A 53 -9.06 2.88 9.62
C ILE A 53 -7.80 2.05 9.43
N LEU A 54 -6.98 2.43 8.45
CA LEU A 54 -5.67 1.85 8.23
C LEU A 54 -4.61 2.68 8.93
N PHE A 55 -3.78 2.02 9.72
CA PHE A 55 -2.54 2.59 10.26
C PHE A 55 -1.39 2.07 9.40
N THR A 56 -0.69 2.97 8.72
CA THR A 56 0.48 2.63 7.92
C THR A 56 1.75 3.20 8.51
N ARG A 57 2.89 2.55 8.25
CA ARG A 57 4.21 2.84 8.81
C ARG A 57 4.23 2.83 10.35
N LEU A 58 3.46 1.94 10.94
CA LEU A 58 3.47 1.67 12.37
C LEU A 58 4.66 0.76 12.71
N ALA A 59 5.68 1.30 13.33
CA ALA A 59 6.91 0.59 13.63
C ALA A 59 6.66 -0.61 14.58
N PRO A 60 7.32 -1.77 14.36
CA PRO A 60 7.10 -2.97 15.16
C PRO A 60 7.33 -2.77 16.65
N GLU A 61 8.36 -2.02 17.02
CA GLU A 61 8.69 -1.71 18.40
C GLU A 61 7.64 -0.84 19.09
N ILE A 62 6.99 0.07 18.34
CA ILE A 62 5.88 0.88 18.85
C ILE A 62 4.67 -0.02 19.08
N PHE A 63 4.31 -0.88 18.11
CA PHE A 63 3.18 -1.78 18.24
C PHE A 63 3.39 -2.80 19.38
N ALA A 64 4.56 -3.42 19.47
CA ALA A 64 4.90 -4.37 20.55
C ALA A 64 4.84 -3.74 21.93
N GLY A 65 5.18 -2.45 22.06
CA GLY A 65 5.12 -1.71 23.31
C GLY A 65 3.73 -1.22 23.71
N LEU A 66 2.68 -1.43 22.91
CA LEU A 66 1.30 -1.08 23.26
C LEU A 66 0.73 -2.05 24.31
N PRO A 67 -0.26 -1.62 25.11
CA PRO A 67 -1.01 -2.51 25.98
C PRO A 67 -1.63 -3.68 25.20
N GLU A 68 -1.71 -4.84 25.83
CA GLU A 68 -2.18 -6.07 25.17
C GLU A 68 -3.64 -5.96 24.70
N ASP A 69 -4.50 -5.33 25.49
CA ASP A 69 -5.90 -5.06 25.15
C ASP A 69 -6.03 -4.24 23.86
N VAL A 70 -5.11 -3.31 23.60
CA VAL A 70 -5.08 -2.54 22.36
C VAL A 70 -4.60 -3.39 21.20
N ARG A 71 -3.50 -4.16 21.38
CA ARG A 71 -2.92 -5.00 20.32
C ARG A 71 -3.89 -6.05 19.81
N GLN A 72 -4.66 -6.69 20.69
CA GLN A 72 -5.66 -7.70 20.33
C GLN A 72 -6.79 -7.18 19.44
N GLY A 73 -7.02 -5.86 19.42
CA GLY A 73 -7.99 -5.20 18.54
C GLY A 73 -7.55 -5.03 17.10
N TYR A 74 -6.34 -5.46 16.72
CA TYR A 74 -5.75 -5.16 15.42
C TYR A 74 -5.17 -6.39 14.71
N ASP A 75 -5.37 -6.43 13.41
CA ASP A 75 -4.57 -7.25 12.49
C ASP A 75 -3.32 -6.43 12.11
N TYR A 76 -2.17 -6.78 12.69
CA TYR A 76 -0.90 -6.11 12.46
C TYR A 76 0.09 -6.99 11.70
N ASP A 77 0.69 -6.44 10.65
CA ASP A 77 1.78 -7.06 9.92
C ASP A 77 3.09 -6.27 10.12
N PRO A 78 4.12 -6.87 10.73
CA PRO A 78 5.39 -6.19 11.01
C PRO A 78 6.24 -5.91 9.77
N VAL A 79 6.05 -6.66 8.67
CA VAL A 79 6.82 -6.47 7.43
C VAL A 79 6.36 -5.21 6.70
N SER A 80 5.06 -5.08 6.47
CA SER A 80 4.47 -3.89 5.86
C SER A 80 4.30 -2.73 6.83
N ARG A 81 4.43 -2.98 8.14
CA ARG A 81 4.16 -2.02 9.22
C ARG A 81 2.76 -1.42 9.15
N THR A 82 1.77 -2.26 8.80
CA THR A 82 0.37 -1.86 8.71
C THR A 82 -0.49 -2.52 9.78
N ALA A 83 -1.50 -1.81 10.27
CA ALA A 83 -2.51 -2.32 11.18
C ALA A 83 -3.90 -1.83 10.82
N PHE A 84 -4.93 -2.64 11.02
CA PHE A 84 -6.34 -2.22 10.97
C PHE A 84 -7.18 -3.10 11.90
N GLY A 85 -8.22 -2.52 12.48
CA GLY A 85 -9.22 -3.26 13.29
C GLY A 85 -10.30 -3.82 12.37
N ASP A 86 -11.10 -2.93 11.81
CA ASP A 86 -12.13 -3.24 10.82
C ASP A 86 -11.61 -2.98 9.40
N ARG A 87 -12.17 -3.69 8.41
CA ARG A 87 -11.89 -3.51 6.99
C ARG A 87 -13.15 -3.25 6.19
N MET A 88 -12.97 -2.75 4.98
CA MET A 88 -14.08 -2.58 4.05
C MET A 88 -14.63 -3.93 3.59
N PRO A 89 -15.94 -4.03 3.31
CA PRO A 89 -16.53 -5.21 2.68
C PRO A 89 -15.83 -5.53 1.37
N GLU A 90 -15.71 -6.84 1.08
CA GLU A 90 -15.11 -7.31 -0.17
C GLU A 90 -15.94 -6.90 -1.38
N ARG A 91 -15.27 -6.50 -2.45
CA ARG A 91 -15.87 -6.05 -3.70
C ARG A 91 -15.70 -7.10 -4.78
N ALA A 92 -16.80 -7.58 -5.32
CA ALA A 92 -16.79 -8.51 -6.45
C ALA A 92 -16.26 -7.83 -7.73
N GLY A 93 -15.55 -8.58 -8.56
CA GLY A 93 -15.10 -8.16 -9.89
C GLY A 93 -13.92 -7.19 -9.94
N ALA A 94 -13.49 -6.63 -8.82
CA ALA A 94 -12.29 -5.80 -8.73
C ALA A 94 -11.11 -6.68 -8.30
N SER A 95 -10.02 -6.74 -9.07
CA SER A 95 -8.82 -7.47 -8.63
C SER A 95 -7.55 -6.76 -9.08
N VAL A 96 -6.52 -6.80 -8.26
CA VAL A 96 -5.23 -6.14 -8.50
C VAL A 96 -4.08 -7.12 -8.31
N ALA A 97 -3.17 -7.22 -9.29
CA ALA A 97 -1.91 -7.91 -9.11
C ALA A 97 -0.89 -6.98 -8.43
N VAL A 98 -0.23 -7.44 -7.38
CA VAL A 98 0.92 -6.76 -6.77
C VAL A 98 2.16 -7.58 -7.10
N VAL A 99 3.09 -7.00 -7.85
CA VAL A 99 4.28 -7.69 -8.37
C VAL A 99 5.53 -7.00 -7.83
N SER A 100 6.37 -7.72 -7.07
CA SER A 100 7.64 -7.19 -6.56
C SER A 100 8.85 -7.80 -7.25
N ALA A 101 9.90 -6.99 -7.42
CA ALA A 101 11.14 -7.41 -8.08
C ALA A 101 11.95 -8.38 -7.21
N GLY A 102 12.21 -8.03 -5.97
CA GLY A 102 13.02 -8.84 -5.07
C GLY A 102 12.44 -8.95 -3.66
N ALA A 103 12.98 -9.85 -2.86
CA ALA A 103 12.55 -10.06 -1.47
C ALA A 103 12.74 -8.80 -0.60
N ALA A 104 13.71 -7.95 -0.92
CA ALA A 104 13.94 -6.69 -0.22
C ALA A 104 12.82 -5.65 -0.47
N ASP A 105 12.05 -5.79 -1.55
CA ASP A 105 10.91 -4.92 -1.86
C ASP A 105 9.63 -5.32 -1.10
N ALA A 106 9.66 -6.46 -0.37
CA ALA A 106 8.51 -7.00 0.33
C ALA A 106 7.81 -6.01 1.27
N PRO A 107 8.48 -5.14 2.03
CA PRO A 107 7.79 -4.17 2.89
C PRO A 107 6.81 -3.29 2.13
N VAL A 108 7.21 -2.77 0.97
CA VAL A 108 6.40 -1.87 0.14
C VAL A 108 5.32 -2.65 -0.62
N ALA A 109 5.66 -3.83 -1.16
CA ALA A 109 4.70 -4.69 -1.84
C ALA A 109 3.59 -5.16 -0.89
N ARG A 110 3.96 -5.55 0.33
CA ARG A 110 2.99 -5.95 1.35
C ARG A 110 2.18 -4.77 1.88
N GLU A 111 2.75 -3.56 1.99
CA GLU A 111 1.96 -2.37 2.30
C GLU A 111 0.85 -2.17 1.26
N ALA A 112 1.15 -2.31 -0.04
CA ALA A 112 0.17 -2.23 -1.10
C ALA A 112 -0.89 -3.34 -0.99
N ALA A 113 -0.48 -4.60 -0.84
CA ALA A 113 -1.37 -5.75 -0.70
C ALA A 113 -2.30 -5.63 0.52
N ARG A 114 -1.75 -5.26 1.68
CA ARG A 114 -2.52 -5.06 2.91
C ARG A 114 -3.49 -3.88 2.82
N THR A 115 -3.09 -2.82 2.11
CA THR A 115 -3.99 -1.70 1.82
C THR A 115 -5.16 -2.13 0.92
N LEU A 116 -4.90 -2.93 -0.12
CA LEU A 116 -5.98 -3.50 -0.95
C LEU A 116 -6.90 -4.40 -0.12
N HIS A 117 -6.33 -5.26 0.74
CA HIS A 117 -7.12 -6.10 1.65
C HIS A 117 -8.00 -5.25 2.57
N TYR A 118 -7.44 -4.22 3.18
CA TYR A 118 -8.17 -3.26 4.00
C TYR A 118 -9.31 -2.57 3.24
N LEU A 119 -9.09 -2.22 1.96
CA LEU A 119 -10.08 -1.61 1.08
C LEU A 119 -11.14 -2.60 0.55
N GLY A 120 -11.04 -3.89 0.88
CA GLY A 120 -11.92 -4.94 0.40
C GLY A 120 -11.71 -5.28 -1.08
N ILE A 121 -10.52 -5.03 -1.63
CA ILE A 121 -10.20 -5.32 -3.03
C ILE A 121 -9.43 -6.64 -3.11
N PRO A 122 -9.98 -7.65 -3.83
CA PRO A 122 -9.26 -8.88 -4.12
C PRO A 122 -7.92 -8.60 -4.80
N HIS A 123 -6.88 -9.28 -4.38
CA HIS A 123 -5.54 -9.09 -4.92
C HIS A 123 -4.71 -10.37 -4.82
N THR A 124 -3.68 -10.45 -5.67
CA THR A 124 -2.67 -11.51 -5.60
C THR A 124 -1.29 -10.86 -5.52
N LEU A 125 -0.47 -11.36 -4.60
CA LEU A 125 0.91 -10.91 -4.41
C LEU A 125 1.85 -11.89 -5.14
N PHE A 126 2.61 -11.37 -6.10
CA PHE A 126 3.65 -12.07 -6.85
C PHE A 126 5.02 -11.54 -6.41
N GLU A 127 5.70 -12.27 -5.54
CA GLU A 127 7.02 -11.88 -5.03
C GLU A 127 8.15 -12.47 -5.89
N ASP A 128 9.32 -11.84 -5.85
CA ASP A 128 10.56 -12.27 -6.53
C ASP A 128 10.42 -12.41 -8.06
N CYS A 129 9.80 -11.44 -8.70
CA CYS A 129 9.63 -11.36 -10.16
C CYS A 129 10.70 -10.48 -10.83
N GLY A 130 11.91 -10.38 -10.23
CA GLY A 130 12.99 -9.53 -10.74
C GLY A 130 13.45 -9.92 -12.14
N VAL A 131 13.66 -8.89 -12.98
CA VAL A 131 13.95 -9.05 -14.42
C VAL A 131 15.34 -9.58 -14.73
N ALA A 132 16.26 -9.63 -13.77
CA ALA A 132 17.52 -10.33 -13.92
C ALA A 132 17.33 -11.84 -14.16
N GLY A 133 16.20 -12.40 -13.71
CA GLY A 133 15.73 -13.72 -14.09
C GLY A 133 14.37 -13.58 -14.76
N LEU A 134 14.33 -13.09 -16.00
CA LEU A 134 13.10 -12.68 -16.71
C LEU A 134 12.01 -13.77 -16.71
N TRP A 135 12.39 -15.04 -16.72
CA TRP A 135 11.50 -16.19 -16.66
C TRP A 135 10.57 -16.14 -15.43
N ARG A 136 11.02 -15.62 -14.29
CA ARG A 136 10.22 -15.50 -13.06
C ARG A 136 8.98 -14.65 -13.27
N LEU A 137 9.10 -13.59 -14.06
CA LEU A 137 8.00 -12.73 -14.45
C LEU A 137 7.16 -13.36 -15.56
N THR A 138 7.82 -13.86 -16.63
CA THR A 138 7.10 -14.31 -17.82
C THR A 138 6.24 -15.55 -17.57
N GLU A 139 6.66 -16.46 -16.69
CA GLU A 139 5.85 -17.61 -16.29
C GLU A 139 4.58 -17.24 -15.52
N ARG A 140 4.58 -16.09 -14.86
CA ARG A 140 3.43 -15.57 -14.07
C ARG A 140 2.53 -14.62 -14.83
N LEU A 141 2.89 -14.20 -16.04
CA LEU A 141 2.11 -13.25 -16.83
C LEU A 141 0.65 -13.67 -17.06
N PRO A 142 0.33 -14.95 -17.34
CA PRO A 142 -1.07 -15.35 -17.51
C PRO A 142 -1.91 -15.06 -16.25
N GLU A 143 -1.36 -15.32 -15.07
CA GLU A 143 -2.04 -15.07 -13.80
C GLU A 143 -2.12 -13.56 -13.51
N ILE A 144 -1.04 -12.81 -13.75
CA ILE A 144 -0.99 -11.35 -13.59
C ILE A 144 -2.05 -10.70 -14.48
N ASN A 145 -2.13 -11.11 -15.75
CA ASN A 145 -3.06 -10.55 -16.74
C ASN A 145 -4.53 -10.92 -16.49
N ALA A 146 -4.82 -11.85 -15.57
CA ALA A 146 -6.18 -12.15 -15.14
C ALA A 146 -6.78 -11.08 -14.19
N HIS A 147 -5.97 -10.11 -13.76
CA HIS A 147 -6.41 -9.00 -12.90
C HIS A 147 -6.89 -7.79 -13.73
N ARG A 148 -7.27 -6.71 -13.03
CA ARG A 148 -7.80 -5.47 -13.65
C ARG A 148 -6.77 -4.32 -13.65
N ALA A 149 -5.77 -4.42 -12.79
CA ALA A 149 -4.67 -3.46 -12.68
C ALA A 149 -3.45 -4.16 -12.06
N VAL A 150 -2.26 -3.58 -12.25
CA VAL A 150 -1.01 -4.07 -11.70
C VAL A 150 -0.33 -2.98 -10.87
N ILE A 151 0.17 -3.35 -9.70
CA ILE A 151 1.12 -2.55 -8.93
C ILE A 151 2.49 -3.21 -9.07
N ALA A 152 3.45 -2.51 -9.69
CA ALA A 152 4.81 -2.99 -9.89
C ALA A 152 5.76 -2.32 -8.89
N VAL A 153 6.39 -3.11 -8.01
CA VAL A 153 7.24 -2.61 -6.91
C VAL A 153 8.68 -3.03 -7.15
N ALA A 154 9.60 -2.09 -7.28
CA ALA A 154 11.00 -2.38 -7.56
C ALA A 154 11.96 -1.31 -7.04
N GLY A 155 13.09 -1.74 -6.47
CA GLY A 155 14.25 -0.92 -6.17
C GLY A 155 15.30 -0.94 -7.29
N LEU A 156 16.56 -0.67 -6.93
CA LEU A 156 17.70 -0.55 -7.85
C LEU A 156 17.42 0.43 -8.99
N GLU A 157 17.33 -0.05 -10.24
CA GLU A 157 17.02 0.75 -11.44
C GLU A 157 15.54 0.78 -11.82
N GLY A 158 14.69 0.01 -11.11
CA GLY A 158 13.26 -0.02 -11.36
C GLY A 158 12.81 -0.70 -12.66
N ALA A 159 13.65 -1.52 -13.29
CA ALA A 159 13.41 -2.08 -14.62
C ALA A 159 12.15 -2.95 -14.73
N LEU A 160 11.71 -3.58 -13.64
CA LEU A 160 10.48 -4.38 -13.60
C LEU A 160 9.28 -3.61 -14.16
N ALA A 161 9.14 -2.33 -13.83
CA ALA A 161 8.00 -1.53 -14.25
C ALA A 161 7.95 -1.36 -15.78
N SER A 162 9.11 -1.12 -16.42
CA SER A 162 9.20 -0.99 -17.88
C SER A 162 8.94 -2.31 -18.60
N VAL A 163 9.52 -3.39 -18.10
CA VAL A 163 9.34 -4.73 -18.69
C VAL A 163 7.88 -5.17 -18.56
N LEU A 164 7.31 -5.03 -17.39
CA LEU A 164 5.91 -5.39 -17.14
C LEU A 164 4.95 -4.53 -17.97
N GLY A 165 5.21 -3.22 -18.08
CA GLY A 165 4.43 -2.31 -18.92
C GLY A 165 4.45 -2.64 -20.42
N GLY A 166 5.50 -3.35 -20.90
CA GLY A 166 5.56 -3.88 -22.25
C GLY A 166 4.90 -5.26 -22.45
N LEU A 167 4.54 -5.95 -21.36
CA LEU A 167 4.03 -7.33 -21.38
C LEU A 167 2.58 -7.47 -20.90
N THR A 168 1.98 -6.41 -20.35
CA THR A 168 0.61 -6.44 -19.85
C THR A 168 -0.26 -5.38 -20.53
N PRO A 169 -1.53 -5.68 -20.86
CA PRO A 169 -2.48 -4.68 -21.32
C PRO A 169 -3.12 -3.86 -20.19
N LEU A 170 -2.78 -4.17 -18.93
CA LEU A 170 -3.39 -3.58 -17.74
C LEU A 170 -2.74 -2.24 -17.38
N PRO A 171 -3.47 -1.33 -16.71
CA PRO A 171 -2.86 -0.15 -16.09
C PRO A 171 -1.78 -0.57 -15.08
N VAL A 172 -0.58 0.02 -15.18
CA VAL A 172 0.55 -0.26 -14.30
C VAL A 172 0.82 0.92 -13.39
N PHE A 173 0.74 0.68 -12.08
CA PHE A 173 1.11 1.62 -11.03
C PHE A 173 2.50 1.24 -10.50
N ALA A 174 3.53 1.96 -10.91
CA ALA A 174 4.91 1.67 -10.56
C ALA A 174 5.31 2.36 -9.26
N VAL A 175 5.85 1.58 -8.33
CA VAL A 175 6.33 2.05 -7.02
C VAL A 175 7.83 1.82 -6.94
N PRO A 176 8.65 2.86 -7.06
CA PRO A 176 10.07 2.75 -6.76
C PRO A 176 10.26 2.48 -5.27
N THR A 177 11.22 1.64 -4.90
CA THR A 177 11.59 1.44 -3.50
C THR A 177 12.94 2.06 -3.19
N SER A 178 13.18 2.39 -1.91
CA SER A 178 14.48 2.87 -1.43
C SER A 178 15.54 1.76 -1.39
N VAL A 179 15.20 0.54 -1.78
CA VAL A 179 16.11 -0.61 -1.87
C VAL A 179 17.14 -0.36 -2.97
N GLY A 180 18.41 -0.30 -2.57
CA GLY A 180 19.51 -0.10 -3.49
C GLY A 180 20.79 0.35 -2.79
N TYR A 181 21.88 0.40 -3.55
CA TYR A 181 23.20 0.84 -3.07
C TYR A 181 23.92 1.64 -4.16
N GLY A 182 25.02 2.31 -3.82
CA GLY A 182 25.79 3.12 -4.77
C GLY A 182 24.93 4.20 -5.40
N VAL A 183 24.84 4.25 -6.72
CA VAL A 183 24.02 5.21 -7.49
C VAL A 183 22.52 4.95 -7.34
N ALA A 184 22.12 3.75 -6.94
CA ALA A 184 20.72 3.37 -6.75
C ALA A 184 20.22 3.58 -5.30
N ARG A 185 21.03 4.21 -4.44
CA ARG A 185 20.66 4.47 -3.05
C ARG A 185 19.42 5.36 -2.95
N ASP A 186 18.60 5.10 -1.93
CA ASP A 186 17.44 5.91 -1.54
C ASP A 186 16.32 6.00 -2.61
N GLY A 187 16.32 5.06 -3.59
CA GLY A 187 15.25 4.92 -4.58
C GLY A 187 15.26 5.96 -5.72
N ALA A 188 16.20 6.92 -5.73
CA ALA A 188 16.23 7.97 -6.76
C ALA A 188 16.44 7.41 -8.17
N ALA A 189 17.29 6.39 -8.31
CA ALA A 189 17.53 5.73 -9.60
C ALA A 189 16.29 4.98 -10.07
N ALA A 190 15.62 4.23 -9.18
CA ALA A 190 14.36 3.55 -9.49
C ALA A 190 13.28 4.54 -9.94
N LEU A 191 13.09 5.64 -9.20
CA LEU A 191 12.14 6.69 -9.56
C LEU A 191 12.44 7.29 -10.93
N THR A 192 13.69 7.67 -11.18
CA THR A 192 14.10 8.25 -12.45
C THR A 192 13.95 7.26 -13.60
N GLY A 193 14.33 5.99 -13.40
CA GLY A 193 14.19 4.93 -14.40
C GLY A 193 12.73 4.66 -14.76
N MET A 194 11.85 4.59 -13.78
CA MET A 194 10.41 4.42 -14.00
C MET A 194 9.79 5.62 -14.71
N LEU A 195 10.16 6.86 -14.34
CA LEU A 195 9.67 8.07 -15.00
C LEU A 195 10.19 8.21 -16.46
N ALA A 196 11.39 7.70 -16.72
CA ALA A 196 11.99 7.68 -18.07
C ALA A 196 11.58 6.46 -18.90
N SER A 197 10.67 5.62 -18.40
CA SER A 197 10.23 4.40 -19.09
C SER A 197 9.63 4.71 -20.45
N CYS A 198 10.03 3.94 -21.49
CA CYS A 198 9.41 3.98 -22.81
C CYS A 198 8.09 3.18 -22.88
N ALA A 199 7.74 2.41 -21.85
CA ALA A 199 6.50 1.64 -21.81
C ALA A 199 5.29 2.59 -21.61
N PRO A 200 4.34 2.66 -22.55
CA PRO A 200 3.19 3.55 -22.40
C PRO A 200 2.23 3.02 -21.32
N GLY A 201 1.60 3.94 -20.58
CA GLY A 201 0.59 3.56 -19.58
C GLY A 201 1.14 3.23 -18.20
N VAL A 202 2.43 3.43 -17.95
CA VAL A 202 3.02 3.30 -16.62
C VAL A 202 2.86 4.60 -15.84
N ALA A 203 2.12 4.56 -14.74
CA ALA A 203 1.95 5.68 -13.82
C ALA A 203 2.87 5.48 -12.60
N VAL A 204 3.78 6.40 -12.36
CA VAL A 204 4.78 6.29 -11.30
C VAL A 204 4.32 6.98 -10.03
N LEU A 205 4.42 6.30 -8.90
CA LEU A 205 4.12 6.81 -7.56
C LEU A 205 5.41 7.26 -6.86
N ASN A 206 5.27 7.78 -5.65
CA ASN A 206 6.43 8.19 -4.85
C ASN A 206 7.20 6.98 -4.32
N ILE A 207 8.45 7.18 -3.94
CA ILE A 207 9.33 6.16 -3.35
C ILE A 207 8.68 5.58 -2.09
N ASP A 208 8.71 4.25 -1.96
CA ASP A 208 8.16 3.47 -0.84
C ASP A 208 6.65 3.72 -0.57
N ASN A 209 5.88 4.15 -1.57
CA ASN A 209 4.47 4.48 -1.39
C ASN A 209 3.53 3.36 -1.87
N GLY A 210 3.60 2.21 -1.20
CA GLY A 210 2.68 1.09 -1.44
C GLY A 210 1.22 1.44 -1.16
N TYR A 211 0.96 2.20 -0.09
CA TYR A 211 -0.37 2.71 0.24
C TYR A 211 -0.96 3.57 -0.90
N GLY A 212 -0.18 4.52 -1.41
CA GLY A 212 -0.65 5.40 -2.49
C GLY A 212 -0.95 4.63 -3.77
N ALA A 213 -0.14 3.62 -4.11
CA ALA A 213 -0.36 2.77 -5.28
C ALA A 213 -1.64 1.93 -5.14
N ALA A 214 -1.87 1.33 -3.98
CA ALA A 214 -3.11 0.63 -3.69
C ALA A 214 -4.34 1.54 -3.80
N CYS A 215 -4.26 2.77 -3.29
CA CYS A 215 -5.31 3.77 -3.43
C CYS A 215 -5.57 4.17 -4.89
N ALA A 216 -4.51 4.34 -5.71
CA ALA A 216 -4.64 4.65 -7.13
C ALA A 216 -5.29 3.49 -7.89
N ALA A 217 -4.80 2.27 -7.70
CA ALA A 217 -5.37 1.06 -8.29
C ALA A 217 -6.84 0.88 -7.88
N ALA A 218 -7.16 1.06 -6.59
CA ALA A 218 -8.52 0.99 -6.07
C ALA A 218 -9.49 1.94 -6.78
N ARG A 219 -9.06 3.15 -7.09
CA ARG A 219 -9.89 4.12 -7.82
C ARG A 219 -10.18 3.67 -9.25
N VAL A 220 -9.19 3.07 -9.92
CA VAL A 220 -9.36 2.59 -11.30
C VAL A 220 -10.28 1.37 -11.35
N VAL A 221 -10.05 0.36 -10.53
CA VAL A 221 -10.87 -0.86 -10.54
C VAL A 221 -12.29 -0.64 -9.99
N ASN A 222 -12.55 0.46 -9.30
CA ASN A 222 -13.89 0.84 -8.83
C ASN A 222 -14.72 1.61 -9.88
N LEU A 223 -14.10 2.05 -10.96
CA LEU A 223 -14.77 2.75 -12.07
C LEU A 223 -15.30 1.80 -13.15
N ALA A 224 -14.93 0.53 -13.08
CA ALA A 224 -15.22 -0.49 -14.10
C ALA A 224 -16.45 -1.32 -13.74
#